data_b10bd447bfb7d41df79a5fbbc355793f
#
_entry.id   b10bd447bfb7d41df79a5fbbc355793f
#
_cell.length_a   1.000
_cell.length_b   1.000
_cell.length_c   1.000
_cell.angle_alpha   90.00
_cell.angle_beta   90.00
_cell.angle_gamma   90.00
#
_symmetry.space_group_name_H-M   'P 1'
#
loop_
_entity.id
_entity.type
_entity.pdbx_description
1 polymer ?
#
loop_
_entity_poly.entity_id
_entity_poly.type
_entity_poly.pdbx_seq_one_letter_code
_entity_poly.pdbx_strand_id
1 'polypeptide(L)'
;FSGINNFREYSLLDKRYAEHFGFTDTEVSDLFEHPYVKKRIEEPAPDSEDIKAWYNGYTIGGITIYNPWSIMSCISEGGKLAPYWVNTGSDTLLRSLLQDSDDLIYQVEQLLAKDTIEVKISPHINMLDTDRDLTFWSLMLAAGYVTLAGEIPTRPSIKLFCRVRIPNVEIKATYEDLITGWFEDQAKSTYYTNMIGYLFRGEVKSFSELLNSYLSEATSLRNVGPSGAERFYSGFMAGLFIAMQKDFAINSEVESGQGYADMLVIPREEHSKMAVVFEYKVASSKEGLAGKVQEALEQIDQKEYITRVKAWLHIEEIVKVGVAFCGKEAMVEKEVVKIS
;
A
#
# COMPACT_ATOMS: atom_id res chain seq x y z
N PHE A 1 -5.34 26.00 -21.94
CA PHE A 1 -6.22 27.21 -21.91
C PHE A 1 -5.49 28.49 -22.33
N SER A 2 -4.53 28.36 -23.25
CA SER A 2 -3.82 29.49 -23.83
C SER A 2 -4.79 30.32 -24.69
N GLY A 3 -5.16 31.52 -24.23
CA GLY A 3 -5.96 32.49 -25.00
C GLY A 3 -7.10 33.16 -24.24
N ILE A 4 -7.40 32.75 -23.01
CA ILE A 4 -8.43 33.44 -22.19
C ILE A 4 -7.74 34.28 -21.12
N ASN A 5 -7.46 35.54 -21.43
CA ASN A 5 -6.69 36.42 -20.54
C ASN A 5 -7.46 36.97 -19.31
N ASN A 6 -8.77 36.70 -19.22
CA ASN A 6 -9.63 37.20 -18.14
C ASN A 6 -10.15 36.09 -17.21
N PHE A 7 -9.51 34.95 -17.20
CA PHE A 7 -9.87 33.82 -16.34
C PHE A 7 -9.01 33.85 -15.08
N ARG A 8 -9.65 33.81 -13.91
CA ARG A 8 -8.94 33.59 -12.64
C ARG A 8 -9.08 32.14 -12.23
N GLU A 9 -7.98 31.45 -12.21
CA GLU A 9 -7.90 30.06 -11.76
C GLU A 9 -7.74 30.03 -10.24
N TYR A 10 -8.49 29.14 -9.58
CA TYR A 10 -8.35 28.84 -8.18
C TYR A 10 -7.81 27.42 -8.04
N SER A 11 -6.72 27.28 -7.34
CA SER A 11 -6.09 25.97 -7.09
C SER A 11 -6.73 25.29 -5.89
N LEU A 12 -6.43 24.01 -5.69
CA LEU A 12 -6.82 23.27 -4.49
C LEU A 12 -6.22 23.86 -3.19
N LEU A 13 -5.25 24.76 -3.31
CA LEU A 13 -4.64 25.46 -2.18
C LEU A 13 -5.43 26.69 -1.75
N ASP A 14 -6.34 27.20 -2.60
CA ASP A 14 -7.13 28.38 -2.31
C ASP A 14 -8.26 28.09 -1.34
N LYS A 15 -8.43 28.96 -0.34
CA LYS A 15 -9.55 28.86 0.63
C LYS A 15 -10.90 29.15 -0.01
N ARG A 16 -10.92 29.93 -1.09
CA ARG A 16 -12.15 30.32 -1.74
C ARG A 16 -12.78 29.09 -2.42
N TYR A 17 -14.03 28.85 -2.13
CA TYR A 17 -14.82 27.70 -2.61
C TYR A 17 -14.37 26.31 -2.10
N ALA A 18 -13.45 26.22 -1.15
CA ALA A 18 -12.90 24.97 -0.67
C ALA A 18 -14.00 23.99 -0.16
N GLU A 19 -15.01 24.52 0.55
CA GLU A 19 -16.15 23.75 1.06
C GLU A 19 -17.14 23.26 -0.02
N HIS A 20 -17.00 23.74 -1.27
CA HIS A 20 -17.90 23.35 -2.36
C HIS A 20 -17.32 22.27 -3.27
N PHE A 21 -16.12 21.78 -2.98
CA PHE A 21 -15.48 20.70 -3.76
C PHE A 21 -15.84 19.29 -3.28
N GLY A 22 -16.52 19.15 -2.15
CA GLY A 22 -16.93 17.89 -1.57
C GLY A 22 -17.97 18.10 -0.48
N PHE A 23 -18.31 17.02 0.23
CA PHE A 23 -19.19 17.11 1.38
C PHE A 23 -18.41 17.40 2.65
N THR A 24 -18.96 18.25 3.50
CA THR A 24 -18.48 18.50 4.88
C THR A 24 -18.94 17.40 5.84
N ASP A 25 -18.34 17.33 7.02
CA ASP A 25 -18.77 16.40 8.09
C ASP A 25 -20.28 16.58 8.42
N THR A 26 -20.76 17.81 8.47
CA THR A 26 -22.17 18.12 8.76
C THR A 26 -23.09 17.61 7.67
N GLU A 27 -22.76 17.87 6.41
CA GLU A 27 -23.58 17.42 5.27
C GLU A 27 -23.65 15.89 5.18
N VAL A 28 -22.53 15.19 5.44
CA VAL A 28 -22.53 13.71 5.46
C VAL A 28 -23.37 13.19 6.63
N SER A 29 -23.24 13.78 7.82
CA SER A 29 -24.07 13.43 8.96
C SER A 29 -25.56 13.62 8.67
N ASP A 30 -25.95 14.77 8.11
CA ASP A 30 -27.35 15.07 7.75
C ASP A 30 -27.87 14.10 6.68
N LEU A 31 -27.01 13.71 5.70
CA LEU A 31 -27.36 12.74 4.67
C LEU A 31 -27.69 11.37 5.27
N PHE A 32 -26.84 10.84 6.16
CA PHE A 32 -27.07 9.52 6.78
C PHE A 32 -28.25 9.55 7.78
N GLU A 33 -28.53 10.69 8.39
CA GLU A 33 -29.73 10.87 9.24
C GLU A 33 -31.03 11.00 8.43
N HIS A 34 -30.94 11.30 7.12
CA HIS A 34 -32.12 11.51 6.29
C HIS A 34 -32.98 10.22 6.19
N PRO A 35 -34.32 10.29 6.40
CA PRO A 35 -35.18 9.10 6.46
C PRO A 35 -35.13 8.21 5.21
N TYR A 36 -34.90 8.78 4.04
CA TYR A 36 -34.78 8.03 2.78
C TYR A 36 -33.48 7.24 2.75
N VAL A 37 -32.38 7.82 3.23
CA VAL A 37 -31.08 7.15 3.29
C VAL A 37 -31.09 6.05 4.32
N LYS A 38 -31.61 6.30 5.53
CA LYS A 38 -31.77 5.27 6.58
C LYS A 38 -32.53 4.02 6.11
N LYS A 39 -33.51 4.19 5.23
CA LYS A 39 -34.24 3.04 4.66
C LYS A 39 -33.46 2.23 3.63
N ARG A 40 -32.39 2.80 3.08
CA ARG A 40 -31.54 2.13 2.08
C ARG A 40 -30.35 1.44 2.71
N ILE A 41 -29.93 1.88 3.88
CA ILE A 41 -28.80 1.30 4.58
C ILE A 41 -29.18 -0.06 5.14
N GLU A 42 -28.40 -1.07 4.83
CA GLU A 42 -28.55 -2.44 5.33
C GLU A 42 -27.92 -2.58 6.72
N GLU A 43 -28.48 -3.44 7.55
CA GLU A 43 -27.92 -3.71 8.87
C GLU A 43 -26.86 -4.84 8.82
N PRO A 44 -25.71 -4.70 9.51
CA PRO A 44 -25.36 -3.59 10.39
C PRO A 44 -24.90 -2.33 9.61
N ALA A 45 -25.48 -1.18 9.97
CA ALA A 45 -25.11 0.10 9.38
C ALA A 45 -23.65 0.45 9.71
N PRO A 46 -22.89 1.06 8.77
CA PRO A 46 -21.56 1.56 9.07
C PRO A 46 -21.64 2.70 10.08
N ASP A 47 -20.70 2.77 11.01
CA ASP A 47 -20.63 3.90 11.93
C ASP A 47 -20.02 5.15 11.29
N SER A 48 -20.14 6.29 11.96
CA SER A 48 -19.67 7.57 11.42
C SER A 48 -18.13 7.63 11.33
N GLU A 49 -17.41 6.96 12.22
CA GLU A 49 -15.95 6.92 12.21
C GLU A 49 -15.44 6.05 11.06
N ASP A 50 -16.11 4.94 10.77
CA ASP A 50 -15.81 4.09 9.62
C ASP A 50 -16.04 4.85 8.30
N ILE A 51 -17.19 5.54 8.16
CA ILE A 51 -17.48 6.37 6.97
C ILE A 51 -16.39 7.45 6.82
N LYS A 52 -15.99 8.06 7.92
CA LYS A 52 -14.94 9.08 7.95
C LYS A 52 -13.58 8.51 7.55
N ALA A 53 -13.19 7.38 8.11
CA ALA A 53 -11.94 6.71 7.79
C ALA A 53 -11.86 6.31 6.30
N TRP A 54 -12.98 5.87 5.73
CA TRP A 54 -13.04 5.42 4.35
C TRP A 54 -13.08 6.54 3.32
N TYR A 55 -13.80 7.64 3.56
CA TYR A 55 -14.15 8.59 2.48
C TYR A 55 -13.81 10.05 2.76
N ASN A 56 -13.40 10.40 3.98
CA ASN A 56 -12.96 11.74 4.34
C ASN A 56 -11.46 11.93 4.02
N GLY A 57 -10.92 13.07 4.40
CA GLY A 57 -9.48 13.32 4.47
C GLY A 57 -8.90 14.15 3.35
N TYR A 58 -9.71 14.59 2.38
CA TYR A 58 -9.26 15.50 1.32
C TYR A 58 -9.17 16.93 1.84
N THR A 59 -7.95 17.48 1.90
CA THR A 59 -7.71 18.84 2.38
C THR A 59 -7.64 19.80 1.21
N ILE A 60 -8.63 20.68 1.08
CA ILE A 60 -8.71 21.72 0.06
C ILE A 60 -8.80 23.07 0.75
N GLY A 61 -7.89 23.99 0.45
CA GLY A 61 -7.86 25.33 1.05
C GLY A 61 -7.81 25.33 2.59
N GLY A 62 -7.36 24.23 3.20
CA GLY A 62 -7.30 24.03 4.65
C GLY A 62 -8.59 23.50 5.27
N ILE A 63 -9.58 23.12 4.47
CA ILE A 63 -10.82 22.46 4.91
C ILE A 63 -10.73 20.99 4.50
N THR A 64 -11.14 20.08 5.39
CA THR A 64 -11.21 18.66 5.11
C THR A 64 -12.62 18.27 4.68
N ILE A 65 -12.73 17.58 3.56
CA ILE A 65 -13.99 17.20 2.93
C ILE A 65 -13.99 15.71 2.53
N TYR A 66 -15.19 15.18 2.33
CA TYR A 66 -15.45 13.85 1.77
C TYR A 66 -15.55 13.89 0.25
N ASN A 67 -15.20 12.77 -0.39
CA ASN A 67 -15.49 12.58 -1.81
C ASN A 67 -17.00 12.32 -2.01
N PRO A 68 -17.72 13.21 -2.73
CA PRO A 68 -19.16 13.05 -2.94
C PRO A 68 -19.53 11.76 -3.68
N TRP A 69 -18.71 11.35 -4.65
CA TRP A 69 -18.95 10.11 -5.41
C TRP A 69 -18.92 8.89 -4.49
N SER A 70 -17.92 8.79 -3.62
CA SER A 70 -17.76 7.66 -2.71
C SER A 70 -18.90 7.60 -1.68
N ILE A 71 -19.30 8.74 -1.12
CA ILE A 71 -20.43 8.81 -0.18
C ILE A 71 -21.74 8.40 -0.87
N MET A 72 -22.03 8.94 -2.05
CA MET A 72 -23.26 8.59 -2.78
C MET A 72 -23.28 7.14 -3.23
N SER A 73 -22.14 6.59 -3.63
CA SER A 73 -22.01 5.18 -3.98
C SER A 73 -22.20 4.27 -2.76
N CYS A 74 -21.59 4.60 -1.61
CA CYS A 74 -21.79 3.88 -0.36
C CYS A 74 -23.28 3.82 0.02
N ILE A 75 -23.99 4.94 -0.05
CA ILE A 75 -25.44 4.99 0.20
C ILE A 75 -26.20 4.14 -0.83
N SER A 76 -25.82 4.18 -2.10
CA SER A 76 -26.46 3.41 -3.18
C SER A 76 -26.32 1.90 -2.97
N GLU A 77 -25.17 1.47 -2.45
CA GLU A 77 -24.83 0.07 -2.16
C GLU A 77 -25.20 -0.34 -0.72
N GLY A 78 -26.21 0.28 -0.14
CA GLY A 78 -26.79 -0.11 1.16
C GLY A 78 -25.90 0.19 2.37
N GLY A 79 -24.93 1.10 2.26
CA GLY A 79 -24.00 1.44 3.34
C GLY A 79 -22.72 0.59 3.34
N LYS A 80 -22.53 -0.26 2.34
CA LYS A 80 -21.31 -1.08 2.24
C LYS A 80 -20.07 -0.20 2.05
N LEU A 81 -19.07 -0.40 2.89
CA LEU A 81 -17.78 0.26 2.76
C LEU A 81 -16.92 -0.46 1.71
N ALA A 82 -16.55 0.23 0.65
CA ALA A 82 -15.77 -0.32 -0.45
C ALA A 82 -15.07 0.81 -1.24
N PRO A 83 -14.01 0.52 -2.02
CA PRO A 83 -13.35 1.52 -2.85
C PRO A 83 -14.19 1.82 -4.10
N TYR A 84 -15.03 2.83 -4.06
CA TYR A 84 -15.94 3.23 -5.15
C TYR A 84 -15.32 4.16 -6.17
N TRP A 85 -14.33 4.93 -5.77
CA TRP A 85 -13.67 5.92 -6.63
C TRP A 85 -12.69 5.26 -7.62
N VAL A 86 -12.28 4.04 -7.35
CA VAL A 86 -11.36 3.22 -8.14
C VAL A 86 -12.07 2.75 -9.42
N ASN A 87 -11.35 2.64 -10.53
CA ASN A 87 -11.83 2.22 -11.86
C ASN A 87 -12.43 3.32 -12.76
N THR A 88 -12.21 4.59 -12.48
CA THR A 88 -12.66 5.69 -13.35
C THR A 88 -11.72 6.02 -14.52
N GLY A 89 -10.75 5.14 -14.85
CA GLY A 89 -9.86 5.28 -16.02
C GLY A 89 -8.53 6.01 -15.78
N SER A 90 -8.26 6.47 -14.57
CA SER A 90 -7.01 7.16 -14.21
C SER A 90 -5.82 6.22 -13.99
N ASP A 91 -6.06 4.93 -13.75
CA ASP A 91 -5.03 3.93 -13.46
C ASP A 91 -4.01 3.78 -14.58
N THR A 92 -4.46 3.87 -15.84
CA THR A 92 -3.58 3.78 -17.02
C THR A 92 -2.59 4.94 -17.08
N LEU A 93 -3.03 6.15 -16.76
CA LEU A 93 -2.16 7.33 -16.74
C LEU A 93 -1.14 7.22 -15.60
N LEU A 94 -1.59 6.80 -14.43
CA LEU A 94 -0.75 6.60 -13.25
C LEU A 94 0.33 5.56 -13.52
N ARG A 95 -0.05 4.41 -14.05
CA ARG A 95 0.87 3.34 -14.48
C ARG A 95 1.87 3.85 -15.48
N SER A 96 1.44 4.62 -16.50
CA SER A 96 2.33 5.16 -17.53
C SER A 96 3.34 6.18 -16.98
N LEU A 97 2.98 6.96 -15.97
CA LEU A 97 3.86 7.92 -15.33
C LEU A 97 4.90 7.24 -14.41
N LEU A 98 4.54 6.14 -13.78
CA LEU A 98 5.42 5.36 -12.92
C LEU A 98 6.38 4.46 -13.71
N GLN A 99 5.96 3.98 -14.88
CA GLN A 99 6.62 2.89 -15.63
C GLN A 99 8.10 3.14 -15.99
N ASP A 100 8.54 4.40 -16.07
CA ASP A 100 9.89 4.76 -16.47
C ASP A 100 10.63 5.63 -15.44
N SER A 101 10.22 5.61 -14.18
CA SER A 101 10.83 6.46 -13.15
C SER A 101 10.98 5.73 -11.82
N ASP A 102 12.18 5.19 -11.61
CA ASP A 102 12.55 4.54 -10.35
C ASP A 102 12.43 5.49 -9.15
N ASP A 103 12.70 6.77 -9.35
CA ASP A 103 12.59 7.79 -8.29
C ASP A 103 11.14 8.02 -7.87
N LEU A 104 10.19 8.03 -8.81
CA LEU A 104 8.77 8.15 -8.50
C LEU A 104 8.23 6.91 -7.80
N ILE A 105 8.62 5.73 -8.26
CA ILE A 105 8.26 4.46 -7.60
C ILE A 105 8.74 4.50 -6.15
N TYR A 106 10.00 4.85 -5.92
CA TYR A 106 10.53 5.00 -4.56
C TYR A 106 9.76 6.00 -3.71
N GLN A 107 9.39 7.16 -4.27
CA GLN A 107 8.59 8.16 -3.54
C GLN A 107 7.19 7.64 -3.19
N VAL A 108 6.54 6.89 -4.07
CA VAL A 108 5.24 6.24 -3.80
C VAL A 108 5.38 5.17 -2.71
N GLU A 109 6.43 4.35 -2.75
CA GLU A 109 6.75 3.40 -1.68
C GLU A 109 6.96 4.11 -0.33
N GLN A 110 7.66 5.24 -0.34
CA GLN A 110 7.84 6.07 0.86
C GLN A 110 6.50 6.62 1.38
N LEU A 111 5.59 6.99 0.47
CA LEU A 111 4.26 7.47 0.84
C LEU A 111 3.43 6.38 1.54
N LEU A 112 3.54 5.14 1.07
CA LEU A 112 2.87 3.99 1.68
C LEU A 112 3.51 3.55 3.00
N ALA A 113 4.83 3.69 3.10
CA ALA A 113 5.59 3.30 4.27
C ALA A 113 5.55 4.35 5.40
N LYS A 114 5.26 5.61 5.08
CA LYS A 114 5.23 6.74 5.99
C LYS A 114 3.87 7.41 5.94
N ASP A 115 3.44 7.98 7.04
CA ASP A 115 2.20 8.75 7.06
C ASP A 115 2.25 9.97 6.13
N THR A 116 3.44 10.55 5.92
CA THR A 116 3.65 11.72 5.07
C THR A 116 5.00 11.68 4.36
N ILE A 117 5.03 12.26 3.16
CA ILE A 117 6.27 12.58 2.44
C ILE A 117 6.29 14.05 2.00
N GLU A 118 7.49 14.58 1.76
CA GLU A 118 7.67 15.92 1.21
C GLU A 118 7.92 15.82 -0.29
N VAL A 119 7.11 16.51 -1.10
CA VAL A 119 7.15 16.48 -2.56
C VAL A 119 7.05 17.88 -3.14
N LYS A 120 7.48 18.05 -4.39
CA LYS A 120 7.25 19.27 -5.16
C LYS A 120 5.89 19.20 -5.84
N ILE A 121 5.10 20.26 -5.70
CA ILE A 121 3.85 20.43 -6.43
C ILE A 121 3.79 21.78 -7.11
N SER A 122 3.02 21.86 -8.19
CA SER A 122 2.62 23.11 -8.82
C SER A 122 1.14 23.38 -8.53
N PRO A 123 0.78 24.58 -8.06
CA PRO A 123 -0.63 24.97 -7.94
C PRO A 123 -1.37 24.94 -9.27
N HIS A 124 -0.65 25.11 -10.36
CA HIS A 124 -1.17 25.12 -11.73
C HIS A 124 -0.50 24.00 -12.52
N ILE A 125 -1.28 22.99 -12.91
CA ILE A 125 -0.76 21.83 -13.61
C ILE A 125 -0.45 22.21 -15.05
N ASN A 126 0.82 22.06 -15.43
CA ASN A 126 1.25 22.16 -16.81
C ASN A 126 1.78 20.81 -17.29
N MET A 127 1.02 20.12 -18.13
CA MET A 127 1.40 18.81 -18.68
C MET A 127 2.62 18.87 -19.61
N LEU A 128 3.04 20.06 -20.01
CA LEU A 128 4.23 20.27 -20.83
C LEU A 128 5.48 20.59 -19.99
N ASP A 129 5.36 20.56 -18.67
CA ASP A 129 6.54 20.76 -17.79
C ASP A 129 7.48 19.56 -17.94
N THR A 130 8.76 19.85 -18.09
CA THR A 130 9.81 18.84 -18.22
C THR A 130 10.20 18.21 -16.87
N ASP A 131 9.76 18.80 -15.75
CA ASP A 131 9.96 18.29 -14.40
C ASP A 131 8.90 17.20 -14.12
N ARG A 132 9.28 15.96 -14.33
CA ARG A 132 8.40 14.78 -14.26
C ARG A 132 7.82 14.58 -12.87
N ASP A 133 8.65 14.73 -11.84
CA ASP A 133 8.25 14.58 -10.43
C ASP A 133 7.22 15.63 -10.04
N LEU A 134 7.48 16.89 -10.44
CA LEU A 134 6.55 17.99 -10.23
C LEU A 134 5.19 17.73 -10.87
N THR A 135 5.20 17.26 -12.14
CA THR A 135 3.99 16.94 -12.89
C THR A 135 3.23 15.79 -12.25
N PHE A 136 3.94 14.73 -11.88
CA PHE A 136 3.35 13.56 -11.23
C PHE A 136 2.64 13.94 -9.92
N TRP A 137 3.35 14.56 -8.98
CA TRP A 137 2.77 14.88 -7.67
C TRP A 137 1.67 15.94 -7.75
N SER A 138 1.76 16.87 -8.70
CA SER A 138 0.69 17.84 -8.95
C SER A 138 -0.58 17.16 -9.48
N LEU A 139 -0.44 16.20 -10.39
CA LEU A 139 -1.55 15.37 -10.88
C LEU A 139 -2.14 14.50 -9.78
N MET A 140 -1.29 13.84 -8.96
CA MET A 140 -1.74 13.02 -7.84
C MET A 140 -2.57 13.82 -6.83
N LEU A 141 -2.14 15.05 -6.54
CA LEU A 141 -2.90 15.94 -5.68
C LEU A 141 -4.23 16.39 -6.33
N ALA A 142 -4.21 16.80 -7.60
CA ALA A 142 -5.41 17.25 -8.30
C ALA A 142 -6.43 16.13 -8.53
N ALA A 143 -5.94 14.92 -8.75
CA ALA A 143 -6.79 13.74 -8.92
C ALA A 143 -7.23 13.10 -7.59
N GLY A 144 -6.78 13.61 -6.43
CA GLY A 144 -7.20 13.09 -5.12
C GLY A 144 -6.51 11.81 -4.66
N TYR A 145 -5.44 11.37 -5.32
CA TYR A 145 -4.64 10.24 -4.85
C TYR A 145 -3.79 10.57 -3.62
N VAL A 146 -3.43 11.84 -3.48
CA VAL A 146 -2.82 12.38 -2.27
C VAL A 146 -3.56 13.64 -1.83
N THR A 147 -3.38 13.99 -0.57
CA THR A 147 -3.87 15.24 0.00
C THR A 147 -2.76 15.94 0.76
N LEU A 148 -2.93 17.24 1.02
CA LEU A 148 -1.97 17.98 1.82
C LEU A 148 -1.98 17.50 3.28
N ALA A 149 -0.79 17.40 3.85
CA ALA A 149 -0.56 17.13 5.25
C ALA A 149 0.15 18.32 5.90
N GLY A 150 -0.56 19.09 6.71
CA GLY A 150 -0.04 20.25 7.38
C GLY A 150 -0.42 21.58 6.73
N GLU A 151 0.35 22.63 7.02
CA GLU A 151 0.05 23.98 6.58
C GLU A 151 0.31 24.17 5.08
N ILE A 152 -0.59 24.90 4.45
CA ILE A 152 -0.43 25.30 3.05
C ILE A 152 0.69 26.35 2.98
N PRO A 153 1.69 26.18 2.10
CA PRO A 153 2.74 27.17 1.94
C PRO A 153 2.17 28.54 1.55
N THR A 154 2.46 29.55 2.35
CA THR A 154 1.93 30.91 2.15
C THR A 154 2.73 31.73 1.15
N ARG A 155 3.92 31.27 0.74
CA ARG A 155 4.75 32.00 -0.22
C ARG A 155 4.27 31.74 -1.64
N PRO A 156 3.97 32.78 -2.43
CA PRO A 156 3.66 32.60 -3.84
C PRO A 156 4.90 32.06 -4.57
N SER A 157 4.79 30.83 -5.05
CA SER A 157 5.82 30.18 -5.86
C SER A 157 5.15 29.29 -6.89
N ILE A 158 5.76 29.17 -8.06
CA ILE A 158 5.32 28.26 -9.11
C ILE A 158 5.57 26.79 -8.69
N LYS A 159 6.59 26.58 -7.86
CA LYS A 159 6.96 25.25 -7.33
C LYS A 159 6.95 25.33 -5.81
N LEU A 160 6.13 24.51 -5.18
CA LEU A 160 5.96 24.45 -3.74
C LEU A 160 6.46 23.11 -3.22
N PHE A 161 7.18 23.12 -2.10
CA PHE A 161 7.45 21.91 -1.33
C PHE A 161 6.32 21.75 -0.34
N CYS A 162 5.61 20.65 -0.45
CA CYS A 162 4.47 20.34 0.41
C CYS A 162 4.59 18.97 0.99
N ARG A 163 4.13 18.82 2.21
CA ARG A 163 3.91 17.51 2.80
C ARG A 163 2.59 16.96 2.30
N VAL A 164 2.60 15.73 1.79
CA VAL A 164 1.40 15.02 1.33
C VAL A 164 1.24 13.70 2.06
N ARG A 165 0.00 13.21 2.11
CA ARG A 165 -0.38 11.92 2.66
C ARG A 165 -1.46 11.25 1.81
N ILE A 166 -1.68 9.98 2.02
CA ILE A 166 -2.86 9.28 1.49
C ILE A 166 -4.08 9.81 2.26
N PRO A 167 -5.17 10.22 1.56
CA PRO A 167 -6.31 10.84 2.23
C PRO A 167 -7.05 9.90 3.19
N ASN A 168 -7.30 8.64 2.78
CA ASN A 168 -8.22 7.74 3.47
C ASN A 168 -7.98 6.27 3.10
N VAL A 169 -8.80 5.38 3.67
CA VAL A 169 -8.72 3.92 3.47
C VAL A 169 -9.04 3.53 2.03
N GLU A 170 -10.01 4.19 1.37
CA GLU A 170 -10.37 3.93 -0.03
C GLU A 170 -9.17 4.10 -0.96
N ILE A 171 -8.46 5.23 -0.82
CA ILE A 171 -7.29 5.52 -1.66
C ILE A 171 -6.10 4.64 -1.29
N LYS A 172 -5.96 4.28 -0.01
CA LYS A 172 -4.93 3.33 0.41
C LYS A 172 -5.12 1.97 -0.25
N ALA A 173 -6.34 1.44 -0.27
CA ALA A 173 -6.67 0.20 -0.98
C ALA A 173 -6.36 0.31 -2.48
N THR A 174 -6.61 1.47 -3.09
CA THR A 174 -6.25 1.74 -4.49
C THR A 174 -4.75 1.64 -4.75
N TYR A 175 -3.93 2.20 -3.86
CA TYR A 175 -2.48 2.08 -3.98
C TYR A 175 -2.02 0.63 -3.81
N GLU A 176 -2.61 -0.11 -2.87
CA GLU A 176 -2.33 -1.53 -2.68
C GLU A 176 -2.64 -2.35 -3.94
N ASP A 177 -3.79 -2.10 -4.57
CA ASP A 177 -4.18 -2.72 -5.84
C ASP A 177 -3.26 -2.30 -7.01
N LEU A 178 -2.89 -1.02 -7.09
CA LEU A 178 -1.96 -0.51 -8.11
C LEU A 178 -0.59 -1.17 -8.01
N ILE A 179 -0.06 -1.29 -6.79
CA ILE A 179 1.22 -1.93 -6.53
C ILE A 179 1.13 -3.42 -6.83
N THR A 180 0.07 -4.08 -6.36
CA THR A 180 -0.19 -5.50 -6.66
C THR A 180 -0.29 -5.72 -8.16
N GLY A 181 -1.06 -4.92 -8.87
CA GLY A 181 -1.17 -5.01 -10.33
C GLY A 181 0.13 -4.65 -11.08
N TRP A 182 0.94 -3.77 -10.53
CA TRP A 182 2.27 -3.48 -11.08
C TRP A 182 3.21 -4.66 -10.88
N PHE A 183 3.20 -5.28 -9.71
CA PHE A 183 3.90 -6.54 -9.47
C PHE A 183 3.34 -7.67 -10.33
N GLU A 184 2.03 -7.77 -10.54
CA GLU A 184 1.43 -8.78 -11.43
C GLU A 184 1.81 -8.58 -12.90
N ASP A 185 1.91 -7.36 -13.39
CA ASP A 185 2.36 -7.06 -14.76
C ASP A 185 3.86 -7.34 -14.95
N GLN A 186 4.67 -7.10 -13.93
CA GLN A 186 6.04 -7.59 -13.85
C GLN A 186 6.08 -9.12 -13.63
N ALA A 187 5.14 -9.67 -12.86
CA ALA A 187 4.99 -11.07 -12.47
C ALA A 187 4.28 -11.96 -13.51
N LYS A 188 3.85 -11.45 -14.65
CA LYS A 188 3.58 -12.27 -15.87
C LYS A 188 4.81 -13.04 -16.29
N SER A 189 5.94 -12.76 -15.68
CA SER A 189 7.09 -13.63 -15.72
C SER A 189 6.83 -14.85 -14.83
N THR A 190 7.05 -16.01 -15.36
CA THR A 190 7.31 -17.30 -14.73
C THR A 190 8.20 -17.21 -13.45
N TYR A 191 8.76 -16.06 -13.21
CA TYR A 191 9.74 -15.71 -12.19
C TYR A 191 9.16 -15.77 -10.77
N TYR A 192 8.04 -15.11 -10.48
CA TYR A 192 7.44 -15.10 -9.13
C TYR A 192 6.77 -16.42 -8.78
N THR A 193 6.08 -17.02 -9.76
CA THR A 193 5.50 -18.35 -9.59
C THR A 193 6.60 -19.39 -9.28
N ASN A 194 7.77 -19.28 -9.95
CA ASN A 194 8.92 -20.12 -9.66
C ASN A 194 9.52 -19.84 -8.29
N MET A 195 9.66 -18.57 -7.89
CA MET A 195 10.23 -18.16 -6.61
C MET A 195 9.46 -18.78 -5.44
N ILE A 196 8.13 -18.64 -5.45
CA ILE A 196 7.28 -19.26 -4.43
C ILE A 196 7.26 -20.78 -4.57
N GLY A 197 7.22 -21.31 -5.79
CA GLY A 197 7.34 -22.75 -6.03
C GLY A 197 8.59 -23.36 -5.39
N TYR A 198 9.71 -22.65 -5.35
CA TYR A 198 10.92 -23.09 -4.67
C TYR A 198 10.71 -23.24 -3.16
N LEU A 199 9.98 -22.34 -2.53
CA LEU A 199 9.68 -22.44 -1.10
C LEU A 199 8.86 -23.68 -0.78
N PHE A 200 7.77 -23.92 -1.53
CA PHE A 200 6.93 -25.09 -1.33
C PHE A 200 7.58 -26.43 -1.74
N ARG A 201 8.69 -26.39 -2.47
CA ARG A 201 9.56 -27.55 -2.68
C ARG A 201 10.71 -27.66 -1.69
N GLY A 202 10.80 -26.72 -0.74
CA GLY A 202 11.88 -26.66 0.23
C GLY A 202 13.24 -26.20 -0.35
N GLU A 203 13.26 -25.66 -1.56
CA GLU A 203 14.46 -25.22 -2.30
C GLU A 203 14.82 -23.78 -1.93
N VAL A 204 15.05 -23.49 -0.63
CA VAL A 204 15.25 -22.15 -0.09
C VAL A 204 16.48 -21.44 -0.69
N LYS A 205 17.49 -22.20 -1.12
CA LYS A 205 18.65 -21.62 -1.81
C LYS A 205 18.25 -20.97 -3.14
N SER A 206 17.46 -21.67 -3.96
CA SER A 206 16.96 -21.12 -5.23
C SER A 206 16.02 -19.94 -5.02
N PHE A 207 15.19 -19.97 -3.97
CA PHE A 207 14.39 -18.82 -3.54
C PHE A 207 15.28 -17.63 -3.18
N SER A 208 16.33 -17.83 -2.37
CA SER A 208 17.26 -16.77 -1.95
C SER A 208 18.00 -16.17 -3.13
N GLU A 209 18.45 -16.99 -4.09
CA GLU A 209 19.13 -16.53 -5.31
C GLU A 209 18.22 -15.63 -6.16
N LEU A 210 16.95 -16.05 -6.37
CA LEU A 210 15.98 -15.26 -7.10
C LEU A 210 15.61 -13.97 -6.37
N LEU A 211 15.40 -14.03 -5.06
CA LEU A 211 15.12 -12.86 -4.23
C LEU A 211 16.25 -11.83 -4.34
N ASN A 212 17.50 -12.27 -4.23
CA ASN A 212 18.67 -11.39 -4.36
C ASN A 212 18.83 -10.82 -5.77
N SER A 213 18.53 -11.60 -6.83
CA SER A 213 18.51 -11.08 -8.21
C SER A 213 17.50 -9.95 -8.33
N TYR A 214 16.29 -10.14 -7.84
CA TYR A 214 15.27 -9.11 -7.85
C TYR A 214 15.69 -7.85 -7.07
N LEU A 215 16.18 -8.02 -5.83
CA LEU A 215 16.65 -6.91 -5.00
C LEU A 215 17.80 -6.14 -5.65
N SER A 216 18.67 -6.82 -6.41
CA SER A 216 19.76 -6.17 -7.11
C SER A 216 19.29 -5.28 -8.25
N GLU A 217 18.22 -5.69 -8.94
CA GLU A 217 17.58 -4.95 -10.03
C GLU A 217 16.68 -3.81 -9.51
N ALA A 218 16.09 -3.97 -8.32
CA ALA A 218 15.28 -2.94 -7.69
C ALA A 218 16.13 -1.71 -7.33
N THR A 219 15.98 -0.64 -8.10
CA THR A 219 16.77 0.61 -7.95
C THR A 219 16.36 1.42 -6.74
N SER A 220 15.14 1.25 -6.26
CA SER A 220 14.51 1.98 -5.16
C SER A 220 15.20 1.82 -3.77
N LEU A 221 16.01 0.78 -3.59
CA LEU A 221 16.65 0.47 -2.30
C LEU A 221 17.88 1.32 -1.92
N ARG A 222 18.31 2.24 -2.76
CA ARG A 222 19.58 2.97 -2.53
C ARG A 222 19.59 3.93 -1.35
N ASN A 223 18.42 4.39 -0.88
CA ASN A 223 18.32 5.49 0.09
C ASN A 223 17.36 5.22 1.27
N VAL A 224 17.04 3.97 1.54
CA VAL A 224 16.09 3.63 2.63
C VAL A 224 16.86 3.53 3.95
N GLY A 225 16.56 4.42 4.89
CA GLY A 225 17.07 4.30 6.27
C GLY A 225 16.50 3.06 7.00
N PRO A 226 17.12 2.62 8.11
CA PRO A 226 16.77 1.35 8.77
C PRO A 226 15.29 1.13 9.06
N SER A 227 14.57 2.15 9.54
CA SER A 227 13.13 2.06 9.84
C SER A 227 12.21 2.10 8.61
N GLY A 228 12.68 2.64 7.49
CA GLY A 228 11.96 2.60 6.22
C GLY A 228 12.18 1.29 5.46
N ALA A 229 13.36 0.70 5.58
CA ALA A 229 13.72 -0.55 4.94
C ALA A 229 12.82 -1.71 5.37
N GLU A 230 12.51 -1.80 6.64
CA GLU A 230 11.69 -2.88 7.19
C GLU A 230 10.27 -2.86 6.63
N ARG A 231 9.63 -1.68 6.56
CA ARG A 231 8.29 -1.51 5.97
C ARG A 231 8.29 -1.76 4.46
N PHE A 232 9.37 -1.38 3.77
CA PHE A 232 9.53 -1.68 2.35
C PHE A 232 9.54 -3.19 2.11
N TYR A 233 10.39 -3.92 2.81
CA TYR A 233 10.47 -5.37 2.64
C TYR A 233 9.19 -6.08 3.07
N SER A 234 8.50 -5.56 4.08
CA SER A 234 7.18 -6.03 4.49
C SER A 234 6.15 -5.86 3.38
N GLY A 235 6.04 -4.66 2.82
CA GLY A 235 5.15 -4.37 1.70
C GLY A 235 5.49 -5.18 0.45
N PHE A 236 6.79 -5.32 0.15
CA PHE A 236 7.28 -6.14 -0.95
C PHE A 236 6.88 -7.63 -0.78
N MET A 237 7.15 -8.20 0.39
CA MET A 237 6.79 -9.59 0.67
C MET A 237 5.27 -9.79 0.68
N ALA A 238 4.52 -8.84 1.24
CA ALA A 238 3.06 -8.87 1.20
C ALA A 238 2.55 -8.84 -0.25
N GLY A 239 3.05 -7.94 -1.09
CA GLY A 239 2.70 -7.86 -2.51
C GLY A 239 3.00 -9.15 -3.26
N LEU A 240 4.16 -9.76 -3.00
CA LEU A 240 4.58 -11.03 -3.58
C LEU A 240 3.58 -12.17 -3.27
N PHE A 241 3.01 -12.19 -2.07
CA PHE A 241 2.08 -13.23 -1.64
C PHE A 241 0.61 -12.89 -1.95
N ILE A 242 0.23 -11.61 -2.00
CA ILE A 242 -1.13 -11.18 -2.37
C ILE A 242 -1.47 -11.66 -3.79
N ALA A 243 -0.51 -11.61 -4.72
CA ALA A 243 -0.68 -12.17 -6.07
C ALA A 243 -1.04 -13.66 -6.09
N MET A 244 -0.83 -14.37 -4.99
CA MET A 244 -1.06 -15.80 -4.84
C MET A 244 -2.28 -16.17 -3.98
N GLN A 245 -3.07 -15.22 -3.54
CA GLN A 245 -4.26 -15.47 -2.68
C GLN A 245 -5.28 -16.44 -3.30
N LYS A 246 -5.25 -16.60 -4.63
CA LYS A 246 -6.11 -17.54 -5.32
C LYS A 246 -5.79 -19.00 -4.92
N ASP A 247 -4.50 -19.33 -4.81
CA ASP A 247 -4.03 -20.69 -4.58
C ASP A 247 -3.63 -20.93 -3.11
N PHE A 248 -3.45 -19.85 -2.34
CA PHE A 248 -3.01 -19.87 -0.95
C PHE A 248 -3.90 -19.05 -0.03
N ALA A 249 -4.11 -19.53 1.19
CA ALA A 249 -4.63 -18.73 2.28
C ALA A 249 -3.44 -18.00 2.93
N ILE A 250 -3.48 -16.69 2.93
CA ILE A 250 -2.42 -15.84 3.46
C ILE A 250 -2.96 -15.13 4.70
N ASN A 251 -2.33 -15.39 5.83
CA ASN A 251 -2.62 -14.73 7.09
C ASN A 251 -1.41 -13.89 7.49
N SER A 252 -1.54 -12.58 7.40
CA SER A 252 -0.55 -11.63 7.94
C SER A 252 -1.05 -11.07 9.25
N GLU A 253 -0.26 -11.17 10.31
CA GLU A 253 -0.53 -10.43 11.55
C GLU A 253 0.07 -9.03 11.41
N VAL A 254 -0.79 -8.07 11.12
CA VAL A 254 -0.45 -6.66 11.23
C VAL A 254 -0.76 -6.23 12.65
N GLU A 255 0.17 -6.35 13.58
CA GLU A 255 0.07 -5.61 14.84
C GLU A 255 0.56 -4.18 14.62
N SER A 256 -0.36 -3.25 14.82
CA SER A 256 -0.08 -1.82 14.83
C SER A 256 0.82 -1.47 16.02
N GLY A 257 2.06 -1.04 15.73
CA GLY A 257 2.81 -0.27 16.71
C GLY A 257 4.30 -0.52 16.80
N GLN A 258 4.83 -1.71 16.82
CA GLN A 258 6.27 -1.97 16.93
C GLN A 258 6.73 -3.38 16.52
N GLY A 259 5.97 -4.15 15.78
CA GLY A 259 6.38 -5.49 15.38
C GLY A 259 5.83 -5.86 14.02
N TYR A 260 6.67 -6.44 13.19
CA TYR A 260 6.40 -6.67 11.77
C TYR A 260 5.73 -8.00 11.53
N ALA A 261 4.99 -8.02 10.45
CA ALA A 261 4.08 -9.05 10.06
C ALA A 261 4.81 -10.36 9.77
N ASP A 262 4.63 -11.31 10.66
CA ASP A 262 4.78 -12.71 10.30
C ASP A 262 3.73 -13.05 9.25
N MET A 263 4.12 -13.79 8.26
CA MET A 263 3.23 -14.22 7.21
C MET A 263 3.11 -15.73 7.24
N LEU A 264 1.88 -16.21 7.43
CA LEU A 264 1.54 -17.63 7.33
C LEU A 264 0.87 -17.88 5.98
N VAL A 265 1.49 -18.73 5.17
CA VAL A 265 1.02 -19.10 3.83
C VAL A 265 0.62 -20.57 3.83
N ILE A 266 -0.66 -20.83 3.57
CA ILE A 266 -1.23 -22.18 3.58
C ILE A 266 -1.81 -22.47 2.20
N PRO A 267 -1.39 -23.56 1.52
CA PRO A 267 -2.00 -23.98 0.25
C PRO A 267 -3.48 -24.30 0.43
N ARG A 268 -4.32 -23.83 -0.50
CA ARG A 268 -5.75 -24.20 -0.50
C ARG A 268 -6.00 -25.59 -1.08
N GLU A 269 -5.09 -26.07 -1.92
CA GLU A 269 -5.16 -27.39 -2.51
C GLU A 269 -4.67 -28.46 -1.52
N GLU A 270 -5.48 -29.51 -1.33
CA GLU A 270 -5.17 -30.63 -0.43
C GLU A 270 -3.94 -31.47 -0.86
N HIS A 271 -3.44 -31.26 -2.08
CA HIS A 271 -2.26 -31.95 -2.61
C HIS A 271 -0.96 -31.41 -2.01
N SER A 272 -0.93 -30.20 -1.52
CA SER A 272 0.23 -29.64 -0.84
C SER A 272 0.05 -29.79 0.67
N LYS A 273 0.96 -30.50 1.30
CA LYS A 273 0.93 -30.85 2.73
C LYS A 273 1.81 -29.94 3.59
N MET A 274 2.31 -28.86 3.02
CA MET A 274 3.30 -27.99 3.65
C MET A 274 2.76 -26.57 3.75
N ALA A 275 2.75 -26.00 4.97
CA ALA A 275 2.56 -24.58 5.20
C ALA A 275 3.90 -23.87 5.35
N VAL A 276 3.97 -22.60 5.03
CA VAL A 276 5.19 -21.78 5.16
C VAL A 276 4.91 -20.62 6.10
N VAL A 277 5.77 -20.41 7.08
CA VAL A 277 5.75 -19.25 7.99
C VAL A 277 6.98 -18.41 7.71
N PHE A 278 6.77 -17.13 7.46
CA PHE A 278 7.84 -16.16 7.25
C PHE A 278 7.94 -15.19 8.41
N GLU A 279 9.15 -14.94 8.80
CA GLU A 279 9.54 -13.80 9.63
C GLU A 279 10.71 -13.09 8.97
N TYR A 280 10.69 -11.77 8.95
CA TYR A 280 11.78 -11.01 8.35
C TYR A 280 12.29 -9.92 9.27
N LYS A 281 13.59 -9.68 9.16
CA LYS A 281 14.34 -8.68 9.92
C LYS A 281 15.15 -7.81 9.00
N VAL A 282 15.47 -6.61 9.44
CA VAL A 282 16.41 -5.74 8.76
C VAL A 282 17.70 -5.66 9.55
N ALA A 283 18.81 -5.96 8.87
CA ALA A 283 20.16 -5.79 9.40
C ALA A 283 20.71 -4.41 9.04
N SER A 284 21.43 -3.81 9.96
CA SER A 284 22.15 -2.54 9.72
C SER A 284 23.43 -2.69 8.91
N SER A 285 23.97 -3.91 8.83
CA SER A 285 25.15 -4.25 8.02
C SER A 285 25.03 -5.66 7.47
N LYS A 286 25.86 -5.99 6.45
CA LYS A 286 25.90 -7.33 5.84
C LYS A 286 26.36 -8.41 6.82
N GLU A 287 27.29 -8.08 7.68
CA GLU A 287 27.81 -8.98 8.72
C GLU A 287 26.73 -9.36 9.74
N GLY A 288 25.73 -8.48 9.91
CA GLY A 288 24.59 -8.71 10.81
C GLY A 288 23.49 -9.61 10.24
N LEU A 289 23.51 -9.92 8.93
CA LEU A 289 22.45 -10.70 8.26
C LEU A 289 22.23 -12.07 8.93
N ALA A 290 23.29 -12.84 9.18
CA ALA A 290 23.18 -14.15 9.77
C ALA A 290 22.53 -14.13 11.17
N GLY A 291 22.92 -13.16 12.02
CA GLY A 291 22.32 -12.98 13.33
C GLY A 291 20.83 -12.63 13.26
N LYS A 292 20.44 -11.79 12.28
CA LYS A 292 19.06 -11.39 12.08
C LYS A 292 18.18 -12.51 11.51
N VAL A 293 18.73 -13.39 10.69
CA VAL A 293 18.02 -14.59 10.23
C VAL A 293 17.71 -15.52 11.41
N GLN A 294 18.67 -15.74 12.30
CA GLN A 294 18.46 -16.58 13.49
C GLN A 294 17.42 -15.96 14.44
N GLU A 295 17.50 -14.63 14.66
CA GLU A 295 16.50 -13.89 15.44
C GLU A 295 15.09 -14.05 14.83
N ALA A 296 14.96 -14.04 13.50
CA ALA A 296 13.70 -14.27 12.81
C ALA A 296 13.17 -15.70 13.06
N LEU A 297 14.01 -16.72 12.92
CA LEU A 297 13.61 -18.11 13.18
C LEU A 297 13.21 -18.33 14.64
N GLU A 298 13.95 -17.79 15.59
CA GLU A 298 13.63 -17.86 17.03
C GLU A 298 12.28 -17.16 17.33
N GLN A 299 11.98 -16.06 16.67
CA GLN A 299 10.71 -15.35 16.83
C GLN A 299 9.53 -16.19 16.33
N ILE A 300 9.68 -16.91 15.23
CA ILE A 300 8.66 -17.86 14.75
C ILE A 300 8.34 -18.93 15.83
N ASP A 301 9.35 -19.40 16.55
CA ASP A 301 9.14 -20.40 17.61
C ASP A 301 8.39 -19.88 18.83
N GLN A 302 8.53 -18.59 19.13
CA GLN A 302 7.83 -17.95 20.25
C GLN A 302 6.35 -17.70 19.98
N LYS A 303 5.96 -17.68 18.70
CA LYS A 303 4.58 -17.46 18.26
C LYS A 303 3.94 -18.80 17.90
N GLU A 304 2.81 -19.12 18.52
CA GLU A 304 2.14 -20.44 18.42
C GLU A 304 1.52 -20.71 17.03
N TYR A 305 2.29 -20.59 15.94
CA TYR A 305 1.79 -20.86 14.57
C TYR A 305 1.30 -22.28 14.36
N ILE A 306 1.92 -23.26 15.04
CA ILE A 306 1.53 -24.66 14.98
C ILE A 306 0.05 -24.84 15.32
N THR A 307 -0.46 -24.13 16.31
CA THR A 307 -1.87 -24.20 16.72
C THR A 307 -2.82 -23.73 15.64
N ARG A 308 -2.44 -22.67 14.89
CA ARG A 308 -3.24 -22.13 13.79
C ARG A 308 -3.25 -23.04 12.57
N VAL A 309 -2.11 -23.64 12.26
CA VAL A 309 -1.97 -24.56 11.12
C VAL A 309 -2.73 -25.87 11.36
N LYS A 310 -2.87 -26.33 12.61
CA LYS A 310 -3.66 -27.53 12.97
C LYS A 310 -5.13 -27.45 12.55
N ALA A 311 -5.67 -26.27 12.30
CA ALA A 311 -7.02 -26.12 11.74
C ALA A 311 -7.12 -26.61 10.27
N TRP A 312 -5.99 -26.76 9.59
CA TRP A 312 -5.89 -27.21 8.21
C TRP A 312 -5.44 -28.67 8.17
N LEU A 313 -6.39 -29.60 8.15
CA LEU A 313 -6.15 -31.04 8.36
C LEU A 313 -5.24 -31.69 7.30
N HIS A 314 -5.07 -31.06 6.14
CA HIS A 314 -4.21 -31.56 5.07
C HIS A 314 -2.73 -31.17 5.24
N ILE A 315 -2.41 -30.25 6.17
CA ILE A 315 -1.03 -29.82 6.38
C ILE A 315 -0.32 -30.74 7.38
N GLU A 316 0.79 -31.32 6.95
CA GLU A 316 1.62 -32.24 7.74
C GLU A 316 2.94 -31.62 8.20
N GLU A 317 3.42 -30.57 7.50
CA GLU A 317 4.71 -29.93 7.75
C GLU A 317 4.59 -28.40 7.73
N ILE A 318 5.37 -27.74 8.58
CA ILE A 318 5.57 -26.29 8.55
C ILE A 318 7.02 -26.02 8.20
N VAL A 319 7.25 -25.22 7.17
CA VAL A 319 8.56 -24.64 6.85
C VAL A 319 8.62 -23.26 7.45
N LYS A 320 9.47 -23.07 8.44
CA LYS A 320 9.82 -21.77 8.98
C LYS A 320 10.88 -21.14 8.07
N VAL A 321 10.68 -19.94 7.64
CA VAL A 321 11.61 -19.20 6.78
C VAL A 321 11.95 -17.88 7.44
N GLY A 322 13.19 -17.79 7.90
CA GLY A 322 13.78 -16.53 8.37
C GLY A 322 14.43 -15.79 7.21
N VAL A 323 14.07 -14.52 7.03
CA VAL A 323 14.65 -13.64 6.02
C VAL A 323 15.26 -12.42 6.67
N ALA A 324 16.51 -12.12 6.38
CA ALA A 324 17.15 -10.88 6.79
C ALA A 324 17.53 -10.05 5.58
N PHE A 325 17.20 -8.77 5.60
CA PHE A 325 17.50 -7.82 4.54
C PHE A 325 18.56 -6.80 4.97
N CYS A 326 19.47 -6.46 4.06
CA CYS A 326 20.41 -5.35 4.21
C CYS A 326 20.62 -4.66 2.86
N GLY A 327 19.98 -3.53 2.63
CA GLY A 327 20.03 -2.84 1.34
C GLY A 327 19.51 -3.74 0.21
N LYS A 328 20.34 -4.07 -0.76
CA LYS A 328 19.99 -4.93 -1.91
C LYS A 328 20.34 -6.42 -1.70
N GLU A 329 20.59 -6.82 -0.49
CA GLU A 329 20.96 -8.21 -0.18
C GLU A 329 19.97 -8.79 0.83
N ALA A 330 19.63 -10.05 0.63
CA ALA A 330 18.86 -10.84 1.57
C ALA A 330 19.56 -12.16 1.89
N MET A 331 19.50 -12.56 3.15
CA MET A 331 19.88 -13.89 3.60
C MET A 331 18.62 -14.64 4.03
N VAL A 332 18.51 -15.90 3.62
CA VAL A 332 17.34 -16.72 3.89
C VAL A 332 17.78 -18.06 4.46
N GLU A 333 17.21 -18.44 5.58
CA GLU A 333 17.39 -19.77 6.17
C GLU A 333 16.03 -20.39 6.49
N LYS A 334 16.00 -21.71 6.61
CA LYS A 334 14.78 -22.45 6.92
C LYS A 334 15.00 -23.50 8.01
N GLU A 335 13.90 -23.78 8.69
CA GLU A 335 13.72 -24.99 9.50
C GLU A 335 12.43 -25.69 9.12
N VAL A 336 12.37 -26.99 9.23
CA VAL A 336 11.17 -27.79 8.94
C VAL A 336 10.70 -28.47 10.21
N VAL A 337 9.42 -28.26 10.53
CA VAL A 337 8.76 -28.87 11.70
C VAL A 337 7.61 -29.76 11.23
N LYS A 338 7.58 -30.99 11.66
CA LYS A 338 6.43 -31.86 11.43
C LYS A 338 5.33 -31.60 12.43
N ILE A 339 4.11 -31.54 11.93
CA ILE A 339 2.91 -31.42 12.77
C ILE A 339 2.50 -32.81 13.16
N SER A 340 2.74 -33.15 14.41
CA SER A 340 2.31 -34.41 15.00
C SER A 340 0.89 -34.32 15.55
#